data_feadb47a2696bdfab4b7413bf13fb5b7
#
_entry.id   feadb47a2696bdfab4b7413bf13fb5b7
#
_cell.length_a   1.000
_cell.length_b   1.000
_cell.length_c   1.000
_cell.angle_alpha   90.00
_cell.angle_beta   90.00
_cell.angle_gamma   90.00
#
_symmetry.space_group_name_H-M   'P 1'
#
loop_
_entity.id
_entity.type
_entity.pdbx_description
1 polymer ?
#
loop_
_entity_poly.entity_id
_entity_poly.type
_entity_poly.pdbx_seq_one_letter_code
_entity_poly.pdbx_strand_id
1 'polypeptide(L)'
;IRKTCKIFDCKKSTLQRWIQRYNSTKNLTRRNRKPLSYKISKPQVNTALDLLKQNEQLTMNELLVDMKNKYPTFDITSQHLGQIVRDNNKTRKRTRHEHFPKERYKKPIDKQTELDKFYSKVKQFPISKIICLDETSVGSALKPTYSRCNLGRRCIIKTTSQFVFRKFTLLVAISNSKWVGKELYEKGGMTKERLLEFLEKHIFPKYRNHLIILDNAGSHNNELIKNAIIKSGNDYLFCIPYTPKTDAIEEYFNQVKTYLKKNRNVENYQQLENNVNKAIEKVKPENYKNYFEHAYNLKEGIKLHRKLSTRRRKLKNYK
;
A
#
# COMPACT_ATOMS: atom_id res chain seq x y z
N ILE A 1 26.00 -54.17 1.33
CA ILE A 1 25.52 -52.81 1.69
C ILE A 1 26.62 -51.76 1.54
N ARG A 2 27.77 -51.85 2.19
CA ARG A 2 28.82 -50.81 2.09
C ARG A 2 29.35 -50.62 0.67
N LYS A 3 29.65 -51.68 -0.07
CA LYS A 3 30.04 -51.63 -1.50
C LYS A 3 28.97 -51.02 -2.38
N THR A 4 27.72 -51.42 -2.19
CA THR A 4 26.56 -50.88 -2.93
C THR A 4 26.34 -49.39 -2.65
N CYS A 5 26.50 -48.92 -1.40
CA CYS A 5 26.40 -47.51 -1.07
C CYS A 5 27.45 -46.66 -1.81
N LYS A 6 28.67 -47.19 -2.00
CA LYS A 6 29.71 -46.49 -2.78
C LYS A 6 29.34 -46.40 -4.27
N ILE A 7 28.78 -47.48 -4.84
CA ILE A 7 28.38 -47.53 -6.26
C ILE A 7 27.27 -46.51 -6.54
N PHE A 8 26.27 -46.40 -5.64
CA PHE A 8 25.11 -45.53 -5.82
C PHE A 8 25.19 -44.17 -5.11
N ASP A 9 26.38 -43.82 -4.60
CA ASP A 9 26.64 -42.59 -3.85
C ASP A 9 25.52 -42.25 -2.85
N CYS A 10 25.17 -43.20 -2.01
CA CYS A 10 24.11 -43.06 -1.04
C CYS A 10 24.52 -43.47 0.38
N LYS A 11 23.92 -42.86 1.39
CA LYS A 11 24.15 -43.23 2.81
C LYS A 11 23.60 -44.63 3.10
N LYS A 12 24.28 -45.40 3.93
CA LYS A 12 23.87 -46.74 4.37
C LYS A 12 22.44 -46.77 4.89
N SER A 13 22.03 -45.78 5.68
CA SER A 13 20.64 -45.65 6.20
C SER A 13 19.58 -45.45 5.09
N THR A 14 19.96 -44.81 4.00
CA THR A 14 19.09 -44.60 2.83
C THR A 14 18.87 -45.92 2.10
N LEU A 15 19.97 -46.64 1.86
CA LEU A 15 19.88 -47.96 1.18
C LEU A 15 19.12 -48.98 2.04
N GLN A 16 19.33 -49.02 3.35
CA GLN A 16 18.57 -49.88 4.24
C GLN A 16 17.07 -49.58 4.22
N ARG A 17 16.68 -48.28 4.23
CA ARG A 17 15.27 -47.90 4.08
C ARG A 17 14.66 -48.30 2.72
N TRP A 18 15.42 -48.24 1.65
CA TRP A 18 14.96 -48.69 0.35
C TRP A 18 14.79 -50.21 0.33
N ILE A 19 15.68 -51.01 0.90
CA ILE A 19 15.58 -52.47 1.00
C ILE A 19 14.34 -52.84 1.83
N GLN A 20 14.17 -52.26 3.01
CA GLN A 20 12.99 -52.51 3.86
C GLN A 20 11.69 -52.19 3.12
N ARG A 21 11.65 -51.05 2.44
CA ARG A 21 10.50 -50.64 1.65
C ARG A 21 10.22 -51.58 0.51
N TYR A 22 11.24 -51.98 -0.24
CA TYR A 22 11.07 -52.96 -1.33
C TYR A 22 10.56 -54.27 -0.82
N ASN A 23 11.08 -54.77 0.29
CA ASN A 23 10.63 -56.01 0.89
C ASN A 23 9.17 -56.00 1.29
N SER A 24 8.71 -54.83 1.84
CA SER A 24 7.32 -54.67 2.30
C SER A 24 6.33 -54.33 1.21
N THR A 25 6.70 -53.53 0.21
CA THR A 25 5.76 -52.97 -0.77
C THR A 25 6.05 -53.40 -2.22
N LYS A 26 7.17 -54.08 -2.47
CA LYS A 26 7.69 -54.40 -3.81
C LYS A 26 7.80 -53.21 -4.76
N ASN A 27 7.86 -51.97 -4.19
CA ASN A 27 7.87 -50.73 -4.95
C ASN A 27 8.90 -49.75 -4.38
N LEU A 28 9.75 -49.20 -5.26
CA LEU A 28 10.75 -48.21 -4.96
C LEU A 28 10.42 -46.80 -5.47
N THR A 29 9.27 -46.64 -6.16
CA THR A 29 8.89 -45.32 -6.66
C THR A 29 8.81 -44.30 -5.53
N ARG A 30 9.30 -43.12 -5.81
CA ARG A 30 9.26 -42.01 -4.85
C ARG A 30 7.82 -41.75 -4.43
N ARG A 31 7.51 -41.94 -3.16
CA ARG A 31 6.23 -41.49 -2.65
C ARG A 31 6.20 -39.98 -2.76
N ASN A 32 5.47 -39.48 -3.73
CA ASN A 32 5.09 -38.08 -3.71
C ASN A 32 4.34 -37.86 -2.40
N ARG A 33 4.95 -37.11 -1.48
CA ARG A 33 4.18 -36.61 -0.34
C ARG A 33 3.03 -35.82 -0.94
N LYS A 34 1.83 -36.36 -0.89
CA LYS A 34 0.66 -35.50 -1.08
C LYS A 34 0.85 -34.35 -0.10
N PRO A 35 0.64 -33.10 -0.51
CA PRO A 35 0.66 -31.98 0.41
C PRO A 35 -0.53 -32.12 1.36
N LEU A 36 -0.41 -33.01 2.33
CA LEU A 36 -1.36 -33.17 3.42
C LEU A 36 -1.04 -32.08 4.43
N SER A 37 -1.79 -31.00 4.33
CA SER A 37 -1.96 -30.13 5.46
C SER A 37 -2.74 -30.92 6.51
N TYR A 38 -2.05 -31.50 7.47
CA TYR A 38 -2.68 -32.21 8.61
C TYR A 38 -3.60 -31.28 9.44
N LYS A 39 -3.55 -29.99 9.19
CA LYS A 39 -4.27 -28.95 9.91
C LYS A 39 -5.50 -28.42 9.21
N ILE A 40 -5.85 -28.93 8.02
CA ILE A 40 -7.01 -28.49 7.25
C ILE A 40 -7.68 -29.67 6.55
N SER A 41 -8.98 -29.81 6.73
CA SER A 41 -9.79 -30.83 6.09
C SER A 41 -10.23 -30.40 4.67
N LYS A 42 -10.60 -31.38 3.84
CA LYS A 42 -11.12 -31.11 2.48
C LYS A 42 -12.37 -30.21 2.46
N PRO A 43 -13.36 -30.38 3.37
CA PRO A 43 -14.49 -29.44 3.48
C PRO A 43 -14.04 -28.01 3.81
N GLN A 44 -13.08 -27.82 4.70
CA GLN A 44 -12.54 -26.49 5.02
C GLN A 44 -11.82 -25.85 3.84
N VAL A 45 -11.08 -26.64 3.04
CA VAL A 45 -10.47 -26.14 1.79
C VAL A 45 -11.56 -25.66 0.83
N ASN A 46 -12.61 -26.45 0.62
CA ASN A 46 -13.73 -26.06 -0.26
C ASN A 46 -14.37 -24.76 0.25
N THR A 47 -14.66 -24.64 1.54
CA THR A 47 -15.20 -23.41 2.12
C THR A 47 -14.30 -22.21 1.85
N ALA A 48 -12.98 -22.33 2.03
CA ALA A 48 -12.05 -21.25 1.75
C ALA A 48 -12.06 -20.84 0.26
N LEU A 49 -12.18 -21.80 -0.64
CA LEU A 49 -12.29 -21.54 -2.08
C LEU A 49 -13.63 -20.89 -2.46
N ASP A 50 -14.73 -21.29 -1.81
CA ASP A 50 -16.05 -20.69 -2.02
C ASP A 50 -16.12 -19.26 -1.51
N LEU A 51 -15.55 -18.97 -0.34
CA LEU A 51 -15.41 -17.59 0.17
C LEU A 51 -14.60 -16.72 -0.80
N LEU A 52 -13.50 -17.24 -1.36
CA LEU A 52 -12.74 -16.56 -2.41
C LEU A 52 -13.49 -16.45 -3.74
N LYS A 53 -14.45 -17.31 -4.02
CA LYS A 53 -15.31 -17.22 -5.20
C LYS A 53 -16.37 -16.13 -5.04
N GLN A 54 -16.91 -15.98 -3.82
CA GLN A 54 -17.84 -14.90 -3.47
C GLN A 54 -17.14 -13.53 -3.44
N ASN A 55 -15.94 -13.47 -2.89
CA ASN A 55 -15.14 -12.24 -2.87
C ASN A 55 -13.66 -12.52 -3.21
N GLU A 56 -13.31 -12.34 -4.49
CA GLU A 56 -11.95 -12.58 -5.01
C GLU A 56 -10.89 -11.60 -4.46
N GLN A 57 -11.32 -10.54 -3.76
CA GLN A 57 -10.43 -9.50 -3.23
C GLN A 57 -10.00 -9.75 -1.78
N LEU A 58 -10.50 -10.79 -1.12
CA LEU A 58 -10.09 -11.13 0.24
C LEU A 58 -8.57 -11.30 0.34
N THR A 59 -7.98 -10.66 1.31
CA THR A 59 -6.60 -10.95 1.70
C THR A 59 -6.55 -12.29 2.43
N MET A 60 -5.37 -12.89 2.55
CA MET A 60 -5.24 -14.16 3.29
C MET A 60 -5.53 -14.01 4.79
N ASN A 61 -5.34 -12.81 5.34
CA ASN A 61 -5.69 -12.54 6.74
C ASN A 61 -7.21 -12.39 6.94
N GLU A 62 -7.90 -11.71 6.02
CA GLU A 62 -9.36 -11.62 6.05
C GLU A 62 -9.99 -13.00 5.86
N LEU A 63 -9.52 -13.77 4.88
CA LEU A 63 -9.97 -15.14 4.67
C LEU A 63 -9.74 -16.03 5.90
N LEU A 64 -8.61 -15.84 6.61
CA LEU A 64 -8.31 -16.58 7.84
C LEU A 64 -9.31 -16.23 8.96
N VAL A 65 -9.69 -14.96 9.09
CA VAL A 65 -10.71 -14.52 10.06
C VAL A 65 -12.05 -15.15 9.72
N ASP A 66 -12.48 -15.11 8.45
CA ASP A 66 -13.75 -15.71 8.02
C ASP A 66 -13.76 -17.23 8.26
N MET A 67 -12.63 -17.89 7.99
CA MET A 67 -12.48 -19.31 8.29
C MET A 67 -12.55 -19.65 9.77
N LYS A 68 -11.95 -18.83 10.64
CA LYS A 68 -12.02 -19.00 12.10
C LYS A 68 -13.44 -18.76 12.63
N ASN A 69 -14.15 -17.79 12.09
CA ASN A 69 -15.55 -17.55 12.45
C ASN A 69 -16.45 -18.76 12.11
N LYS A 70 -16.16 -19.42 10.98
CA LYS A 70 -16.94 -20.58 10.54
C LYS A 70 -16.51 -21.90 11.17
N TYR A 71 -15.23 -22.00 11.53
CA TYR A 71 -14.61 -23.18 12.15
C TYR A 71 -13.77 -22.74 13.36
N PRO A 72 -14.32 -22.73 14.60
CA PRO A 72 -13.62 -22.24 15.78
C PRO A 72 -12.26 -22.92 16.06
N THR A 73 -12.12 -24.19 15.65
CA THR A 73 -10.86 -24.96 15.79
C THR A 73 -9.87 -24.73 14.65
N PHE A 74 -10.12 -23.79 13.73
CA PHE A 74 -9.27 -23.57 12.59
C PHE A 74 -7.96 -22.86 12.97
N ASP A 75 -6.87 -23.61 12.99
CA ASP A 75 -5.56 -23.14 13.43
C ASP A 75 -4.49 -23.37 12.36
N ILE A 76 -4.43 -22.47 11.39
CA ILE A 76 -3.33 -22.38 10.41
C ILE A 76 -2.90 -20.94 10.22
N THR A 77 -1.68 -20.73 9.71
CA THR A 77 -1.20 -19.38 9.38
C THR A 77 -1.75 -18.90 8.05
N SER A 78 -1.81 -17.57 7.87
CA SER A 78 -2.21 -16.97 6.58
C SER A 78 -1.30 -17.36 5.43
N GLN A 79 -0.02 -17.64 5.71
CA GLN A 79 0.95 -18.12 4.72
C GLN A 79 0.60 -19.54 4.25
N HIS A 80 0.27 -20.43 5.20
CA HIS A 80 -0.14 -21.81 4.88
C HIS A 80 -1.47 -21.81 4.11
N LEU A 81 -2.45 -21.01 4.54
CA LEU A 81 -3.70 -20.84 3.81
C LEU A 81 -3.44 -20.34 2.37
N GLY A 82 -2.53 -19.37 2.21
CA GLY A 82 -2.10 -18.90 0.90
C GLY A 82 -1.43 -19.97 0.03
N GLN A 83 -0.72 -20.93 0.63
CA GLN A 83 -0.16 -22.08 -0.12
C GLN A 83 -1.26 -23.01 -0.58
N ILE A 84 -2.22 -23.37 0.30
CA ILE A 84 -3.36 -24.21 -0.05
C ILE A 84 -4.18 -23.61 -1.20
N VAL A 85 -4.41 -22.31 -1.16
CA VAL A 85 -5.11 -21.57 -2.22
C VAL A 85 -4.35 -21.67 -3.56
N ARG A 86 -3.01 -21.59 -3.55
CA ARG A 86 -2.17 -21.76 -4.75
C ARG A 86 -2.22 -23.20 -5.28
N ASP A 87 -2.14 -24.18 -4.38
CA ASP A 87 -2.17 -25.61 -4.74
C ASP A 87 -3.52 -26.01 -5.36
N ASN A 88 -4.57 -25.22 -5.12
CA ASN A 88 -5.87 -25.33 -5.76
C ASN A 88 -6.04 -24.39 -6.98
N ASN A 89 -4.94 -24.07 -7.67
CA ASN A 89 -4.91 -23.29 -8.92
C ASN A 89 -5.49 -21.84 -8.81
N LYS A 90 -5.56 -21.27 -7.61
CA LYS A 90 -5.92 -19.87 -7.40
C LYS A 90 -4.66 -19.02 -7.30
N THR A 91 -4.40 -18.18 -8.28
CA THR A 91 -3.22 -17.31 -8.33
C THR A 91 -3.59 -15.86 -8.08
N ARG A 92 -2.71 -15.14 -7.37
CA ARG A 92 -2.85 -13.71 -7.15
C ARG A 92 -2.50 -12.96 -8.43
N LYS A 93 -3.47 -12.28 -9.04
CA LYS A 93 -3.31 -11.46 -10.24
C LYS A 93 -3.53 -9.98 -9.92
N ARG A 94 -2.87 -9.10 -10.66
CA ARG A 94 -3.13 -7.66 -10.58
C ARG A 94 -4.52 -7.40 -11.18
N THR A 95 -5.41 -6.82 -10.38
CA THR A 95 -6.70 -6.35 -10.88
C THR A 95 -6.43 -5.17 -11.81
N ARG A 96 -6.85 -5.28 -13.06
CA ARG A 96 -6.78 -4.19 -14.02
C ARG A 96 -8.15 -3.52 -14.11
N HIS A 97 -8.16 -2.22 -13.93
CA HIS A 97 -9.27 -1.38 -14.35
C HIS A 97 -8.95 -0.94 -15.78
N GLU A 98 -9.78 -1.32 -16.74
CA GLU A 98 -9.63 -0.86 -18.11
C GLU A 98 -10.23 0.53 -18.23
N HIS A 99 -9.38 1.53 -18.36
CA HIS A 99 -9.74 2.89 -18.74
C HIS A 99 -8.61 3.50 -19.56
N PHE A 100 -8.98 4.29 -20.58
CA PHE A 100 -8.09 5.03 -21.46
C PHE A 100 -8.05 6.50 -21.11
N PRO A 101 -7.12 7.30 -21.57
CA PRO A 101 -5.72 7.29 -22.05
C PRO A 101 -4.81 8.25 -21.22
N LYS A 102 -3.76 8.63 -21.62
CA LYS A 102 -2.34 8.74 -21.82
C LYS A 102 -1.67 10.06 -21.45
N GLU A 103 -0.50 10.09 -21.31
CA GLU A 103 0.89 10.52 -21.57
C GLU A 103 1.46 11.71 -20.82
N ARG A 104 2.77 11.76 -20.55
CA ARG A 104 3.54 12.98 -20.15
C ARG A 104 5.08 12.86 -20.02
N TYR A 105 5.82 13.85 -19.74
CA TYR A 105 6.94 14.68 -20.16
C TYR A 105 8.14 14.86 -19.31
N LYS A 106 9.15 15.69 -19.74
CA LYS A 106 10.40 15.79 -19.01
C LYS A 106 11.31 16.98 -19.24
N LYS A 107 12.02 17.42 -18.18
CA LYS A 107 13.30 18.17 -18.22
C LYS A 107 14.21 17.72 -17.07
N PRO A 108 15.56 17.75 -17.20
CA PRO A 108 16.49 17.38 -16.13
C PRO A 108 16.57 18.44 -15.02
N ILE A 109 16.65 17.99 -13.77
CA ILE A 109 16.81 18.83 -12.56
C ILE A 109 18.02 18.28 -11.80
N ASP A 110 18.92 19.13 -11.37
CA ASP A 110 19.94 18.75 -10.40
C ASP A 110 19.30 18.52 -9.03
N LYS A 111 19.00 17.27 -8.76
CA LYS A 111 18.28 16.86 -7.57
C LYS A 111 19.07 17.10 -6.28
N GLN A 112 20.40 17.09 -6.31
CA GLN A 112 21.17 17.25 -5.10
C GLN A 112 21.14 18.70 -4.64
N THR A 113 21.40 19.63 -5.53
CA THR A 113 21.34 21.06 -5.25
C THR A 113 19.96 21.50 -4.75
N GLU A 114 18.90 20.98 -5.36
CA GLU A 114 17.52 21.30 -4.93
C GLU A 114 17.19 20.67 -3.57
N LEU A 115 17.68 19.48 -3.27
CA LEU A 115 17.55 18.86 -1.95
C LEU A 115 18.27 19.67 -0.87
N ASP A 116 19.46 20.14 -1.15
CA ASP A 116 20.25 20.91 -0.19
C ASP A 116 19.57 22.26 0.13
N LYS A 117 19.02 22.93 -0.89
CA LYS A 117 18.20 24.14 -0.71
C LYS A 117 16.95 23.87 0.11
N PHE A 118 16.22 22.80 -0.25
CA PHE A 118 14.99 22.40 0.44
C PHE A 118 15.23 22.16 1.93
N TYR A 119 16.20 21.32 2.27
CA TYR A 119 16.49 21.00 3.66
C TYR A 119 17.13 22.18 4.42
N SER A 120 17.87 23.06 3.77
CA SER A 120 18.37 24.30 4.38
C SER A 120 17.21 25.20 4.80
N LYS A 121 16.14 25.31 4.01
CA LYS A 121 14.93 26.05 4.37
C LYS A 121 14.15 25.35 5.48
N VAL A 122 13.94 24.03 5.39
CA VAL A 122 13.25 23.25 6.41
C VAL A 122 13.91 23.38 7.78
N LYS A 123 15.25 23.34 7.84
CA LYS A 123 16.03 23.48 9.10
C LYS A 123 15.84 24.82 9.81
N GLN A 124 15.35 25.85 9.15
CA GLN A 124 15.04 27.15 9.76
C GLN A 124 13.81 27.11 10.64
N PHE A 125 12.99 26.07 10.53
CA PHE A 125 11.75 25.91 11.28
C PHE A 125 11.80 24.66 12.16
N PRO A 126 11.34 24.74 13.42
CA PRO A 126 11.14 23.55 14.23
C PRO A 126 10.05 22.67 13.61
N ILE A 127 10.18 21.37 13.71
CA ILE A 127 9.23 20.40 13.11
C ILE A 127 7.77 20.69 13.55
N SER A 128 7.58 21.20 14.75
CA SER A 128 6.26 21.59 15.27
C SER A 128 5.62 22.77 14.53
N LYS A 129 6.40 23.54 13.78
CA LYS A 129 5.94 24.64 12.96
C LYS A 129 5.93 24.35 11.46
N ILE A 130 5.91 23.10 11.09
CA ILE A 130 5.78 22.67 9.69
C ILE A 130 4.37 22.10 9.48
N ILE A 131 3.71 22.54 8.42
CA ILE A 131 2.44 22.02 7.95
C ILE A 131 2.65 21.52 6.54
N CYS A 132 2.30 20.24 6.26
CA CYS A 132 2.28 19.69 4.92
C CYS A 132 0.86 19.66 4.40
N LEU A 133 0.69 20.07 3.16
CA LEU A 133 -0.60 20.15 2.49
C LEU A 133 -0.47 19.56 1.09
N ASP A 134 -1.37 18.66 0.75
CA ASP A 134 -1.44 18.05 -0.57
C ASP A 134 -2.83 17.46 -0.83
N GLU A 135 -3.13 17.20 -2.10
CA GLU A 135 -4.34 16.48 -2.48
C GLU A 135 -4.07 15.05 -2.90
N THR A 136 -5.06 14.23 -2.64
CA THR A 136 -5.03 12.85 -3.11
C THR A 136 -6.36 12.44 -3.73
N SER A 137 -6.28 11.63 -4.79
CA SER A 137 -7.48 11.06 -5.37
C SER A 137 -8.01 9.92 -4.51
N VAL A 138 -9.27 10.05 -4.12
CA VAL A 138 -10.04 9.04 -3.41
C VAL A 138 -11.19 8.60 -4.32
N GLY A 139 -11.39 7.32 -4.47
CA GLY A 139 -12.51 6.78 -5.25
C GLY A 139 -13.30 5.79 -4.42
N SER A 140 -14.57 5.63 -4.76
CA SER A 140 -15.37 4.51 -4.23
C SER A 140 -14.74 3.15 -4.54
N ALA A 141 -13.92 3.10 -5.58
CA ALA A 141 -13.16 1.94 -6.04
C ALA A 141 -11.74 1.85 -5.46
N LEU A 142 -11.50 2.31 -4.22
CA LEU A 142 -10.26 1.96 -3.49
C LEU A 142 -10.22 0.47 -3.15
N LYS A 143 -10.52 -0.34 -4.16
CA LYS A 143 -10.48 -1.79 -4.10
C LYS A 143 -9.05 -2.29 -4.14
N PRO A 144 -8.75 -3.44 -3.53
CA PRO A 144 -7.44 -4.05 -3.66
C PRO A 144 -7.08 -4.22 -5.14
N THR A 145 -5.84 -3.87 -5.46
CA THR A 145 -5.30 -3.99 -6.83
C THR A 145 -5.17 -5.44 -7.30
N TYR A 146 -5.40 -6.41 -6.40
CA TYR A 146 -5.22 -7.83 -6.66
C TYR A 146 -6.44 -8.63 -6.20
N SER A 147 -6.89 -9.53 -7.04
CA SER A 147 -7.94 -10.50 -6.77
C SER A 147 -7.44 -11.91 -7.08
N ARG A 148 -8.17 -12.92 -6.64
CA ARG A 148 -7.84 -14.32 -6.93
C ARG A 148 -8.85 -14.90 -7.90
N CYS A 149 -8.36 -15.52 -8.95
CA CYS A 149 -9.17 -16.22 -9.93
C CYS A 149 -8.53 -17.54 -10.33
N ASN A 150 -9.23 -18.35 -11.08
CA ASN A 150 -8.71 -19.61 -11.59
C ASN A 150 -7.53 -19.37 -12.53
N LEU A 151 -6.62 -20.30 -12.59
CA LEU A 151 -5.49 -20.26 -13.52
C LEU A 151 -6.02 -20.11 -14.97
N GLY A 152 -5.39 -19.20 -15.73
CA GLY A 152 -5.79 -18.93 -17.12
C GLY A 152 -6.96 -17.96 -17.30
N ARG A 153 -7.69 -17.58 -16.25
CA ARG A 153 -8.80 -16.59 -16.34
C ARG A 153 -8.36 -15.19 -15.89
N ARG A 154 -9.06 -14.16 -16.37
CA ARG A 154 -8.89 -12.77 -15.92
C ARG A 154 -9.75 -12.52 -14.69
N CYS A 155 -9.23 -11.74 -13.73
CA CYS A 155 -10.02 -11.23 -12.62
C CYS A 155 -10.79 -9.98 -13.09
N ILE A 156 -12.08 -10.13 -13.36
CA ILE A 156 -12.97 -9.07 -13.80
C ILE A 156 -14.10 -8.94 -12.78
N ILE A 157 -14.28 -7.73 -12.24
CA ILE A 157 -15.43 -7.40 -11.40
C ILE A 157 -16.38 -6.58 -12.26
N LYS A 158 -17.54 -7.15 -12.56
CA LYS A 158 -18.62 -6.44 -13.26
C LYS A 158 -19.36 -5.56 -12.27
N THR A 159 -19.63 -4.34 -12.63
CA THR A 159 -20.45 -3.41 -11.83
C THR A 159 -21.39 -2.64 -12.76
N THR A 160 -22.58 -2.39 -12.29
CA THR A 160 -23.59 -1.55 -12.95
C THR A 160 -23.54 -0.10 -12.47
N SER A 161 -22.92 0.16 -11.32
CA SER A 161 -22.82 1.49 -10.74
C SER A 161 -21.68 2.30 -11.35
N GLN A 162 -21.99 3.43 -11.96
CA GLN A 162 -21.00 4.41 -12.43
C GLN A 162 -20.26 5.09 -11.29
N PHE A 163 -20.80 5.11 -10.08
CA PHE A 163 -20.15 5.67 -8.89
C PHE A 163 -18.80 5.01 -8.60
N VAL A 164 -18.67 3.72 -8.90
CA VAL A 164 -17.41 2.96 -8.73
C VAL A 164 -16.25 3.52 -9.54
N PHE A 165 -16.51 4.23 -10.63
CA PHE A 165 -15.49 4.82 -11.49
C PHE A 165 -15.20 6.30 -11.17
N ARG A 166 -15.99 6.92 -10.30
CA ARG A 166 -15.78 8.31 -9.92
C ARG A 166 -14.55 8.46 -9.04
N LYS A 167 -13.80 9.51 -9.29
CA LYS A 167 -12.67 9.95 -8.46
C LYS A 167 -13.05 11.28 -7.81
N PHE A 168 -12.73 11.37 -6.55
CA PHE A 168 -12.94 12.53 -5.71
C PHE A 168 -11.60 13.09 -5.30
N THR A 169 -11.49 14.39 -5.12
CA THR A 169 -10.26 15.02 -4.66
C THR A 169 -10.38 15.27 -3.16
N LEU A 170 -9.51 14.65 -2.38
CA LEU A 170 -9.37 14.86 -0.95
C LEU A 170 -8.15 15.76 -0.72
N LEU A 171 -8.39 16.99 -0.28
CA LEU A 171 -7.36 17.92 0.17
C LEU A 171 -7.19 17.78 1.68
N VAL A 172 -5.97 17.65 2.15
CA VAL A 172 -5.65 17.54 3.58
C VAL A 172 -4.44 18.37 3.92
N ALA A 173 -4.45 18.92 5.11
CA ALA A 173 -3.26 19.49 5.75
C ALA A 173 -2.97 18.73 7.04
N ILE A 174 -1.70 18.42 7.30
CA ILE A 174 -1.24 17.77 8.52
C ILE A 174 -0.11 18.56 9.18
N SER A 175 -0.03 18.47 10.52
CA SER A 175 1.10 18.86 11.33
C SER A 175 1.77 17.63 11.93
N ASN A 176 2.87 17.81 12.63
CA ASN A 176 3.57 16.68 13.30
C ASN A 176 2.78 16.02 14.45
N SER A 177 1.60 16.52 14.78
CA SER A 177 0.79 16.01 15.91
C SER A 177 -0.62 15.58 15.51
N LYS A 178 -1.16 16.14 14.43
CA LYS A 178 -2.56 15.90 14.01
C LYS A 178 -2.82 16.35 12.58
N TRP A 179 -3.97 15.96 12.05
CA TRP A 179 -4.52 16.61 10.88
C TRP A 179 -5.02 18.03 11.24
N VAL A 180 -4.82 18.97 10.33
CA VAL A 180 -5.10 20.41 10.50
C VAL A 180 -6.42 20.80 9.88
N GLY A 181 -6.67 20.29 8.66
CA GLY A 181 -7.87 20.53 7.89
C GLY A 181 -8.04 19.50 6.80
N LYS A 182 -9.28 19.35 6.33
CA LYS A 182 -9.62 18.46 5.21
C LYS A 182 -10.82 18.98 4.45
N GLU A 183 -10.83 18.79 3.14
CA GLU A 183 -11.98 18.99 2.26
C GLU A 183 -12.07 17.86 1.24
N LEU A 184 -13.28 17.39 0.99
CA LEU A 184 -13.53 16.38 -0.03
C LEU A 184 -14.39 17.00 -1.14
N TYR A 185 -13.84 17.06 -2.35
CA TYR A 185 -14.51 17.64 -3.51
C TYR A 185 -15.12 16.55 -4.39
N GLU A 186 -16.41 16.66 -4.62
CA GLU A 186 -17.15 15.67 -5.43
C GLU A 186 -16.81 15.77 -6.92
N LYS A 187 -16.56 16.97 -7.43
CA LYS A 187 -16.32 17.23 -8.85
C LYS A 187 -15.12 18.15 -9.05
N GLY A 188 -14.41 17.92 -10.13
CA GLY A 188 -13.26 18.74 -10.53
C GLY A 188 -11.98 18.42 -9.75
N GLY A 189 -10.87 18.90 -10.30
CA GLY A 189 -9.56 18.85 -9.63
C GLY A 189 -9.35 20.00 -8.67
N MET A 190 -8.13 20.10 -8.16
CA MET A 190 -7.69 21.24 -7.34
C MET A 190 -7.54 22.48 -8.21
N THR A 191 -8.11 23.59 -7.77
CA THR A 191 -7.92 24.91 -8.34
C THR A 191 -7.28 25.83 -7.30
N LYS A 192 -6.69 26.93 -7.76
CA LYS A 192 -6.09 27.92 -6.85
C LYS A 192 -7.11 28.56 -5.90
N GLU A 193 -8.34 28.73 -6.36
CA GLU A 193 -9.44 29.29 -5.56
C GLU A 193 -9.82 28.33 -4.41
N ARG A 194 -10.00 27.04 -4.70
CA ARG A 194 -10.27 26.01 -3.68
C ARG A 194 -9.13 25.89 -2.67
N LEU A 195 -7.88 25.99 -3.14
CA LEU A 195 -6.73 25.98 -2.26
C LEU A 195 -6.72 27.21 -1.35
N LEU A 196 -6.98 28.38 -1.90
CA LEU A 196 -7.05 29.62 -1.11
C LEU A 196 -8.14 29.54 -0.04
N GLU A 197 -9.35 29.12 -0.42
CA GLU A 197 -10.46 28.92 0.52
C GLU A 197 -10.10 27.93 1.64
N PHE A 198 -9.41 26.84 1.29
CA PHE A 198 -8.92 25.87 2.28
C PHE A 198 -7.91 26.48 3.25
N LEU A 199 -6.95 27.26 2.76
CA LEU A 199 -5.95 27.93 3.57
C LEU A 199 -6.58 28.95 4.52
N GLU A 200 -7.51 29.77 4.02
CA GLU A 200 -8.26 30.76 4.78
C GLU A 200 -9.17 30.13 5.86
N LYS A 201 -9.76 29.00 5.56
CA LYS A 201 -10.68 28.30 6.47
C LYS A 201 -9.94 27.49 7.56
N HIS A 202 -8.87 26.82 7.22
CA HIS A 202 -8.26 25.80 8.10
C HIS A 202 -6.91 26.19 8.67
N ILE A 203 -6.11 27.01 7.95
CA ILE A 203 -4.72 27.29 8.31
C ILE A 203 -4.54 28.72 8.84
N PHE A 204 -4.87 29.73 8.07
CA PHE A 204 -4.56 31.13 8.41
C PHE A 204 -5.17 31.62 9.74
N PRO A 205 -6.36 31.19 10.17
CA PRO A 205 -6.91 31.63 11.46
C PRO A 205 -6.17 31.05 12.68
N LYS A 206 -5.48 29.92 12.52
CA LYS A 206 -4.95 29.14 13.64
C LYS A 206 -3.42 29.08 13.68
N TYR A 207 -2.76 29.30 12.55
CA TYR A 207 -1.33 29.08 12.40
C TYR A 207 -0.65 30.33 11.85
N ARG A 208 0.39 30.80 12.56
CA ARG A 208 1.28 31.90 12.14
C ARG A 208 2.73 31.50 12.41
N ASN A 209 3.65 32.07 11.66
CA ASN A 209 5.06 31.70 11.70
C ASN A 209 5.32 30.21 11.47
N HIS A 210 4.53 29.59 10.58
CA HIS A 210 4.69 28.21 10.15
C HIS A 210 5.22 28.15 8.73
N LEU A 211 5.96 27.09 8.43
CA LEU A 211 6.35 26.72 7.07
C LEU A 211 5.27 25.81 6.48
N ILE A 212 4.63 26.25 5.41
CA ILE A 212 3.65 25.45 4.68
C ILE A 212 4.36 24.79 3.51
N ILE A 213 4.41 23.46 3.52
CA ILE A 213 5.01 22.65 2.46
C ILE A 213 3.88 22.15 1.53
N LEU A 214 4.05 22.38 0.24
CA LEU A 214 3.11 22.04 -0.83
C LEU A 214 3.84 21.30 -1.94
N ASP A 215 3.09 20.55 -2.75
CA ASP A 215 3.64 20.06 -4.01
C ASP A 215 3.84 21.19 -5.02
N ASN A 216 4.52 20.92 -6.13
CA ASN A 216 4.83 21.92 -7.15
C ASN A 216 3.80 21.89 -8.31
N ALA A 217 2.52 21.62 -8.02
CA ALA A 217 1.45 21.70 -9.01
C ALA A 217 1.15 23.17 -9.41
N GLY A 218 0.67 23.37 -10.62
CA GLY A 218 0.33 24.72 -11.12
C GLY A 218 -0.75 25.43 -10.29
N SER A 219 -1.65 24.70 -9.66
CA SER A 219 -2.65 25.23 -8.72
C SER A 219 -2.03 25.76 -7.43
N HIS A 220 -0.90 25.20 -7.00
CA HIS A 220 -0.19 25.57 -5.78
C HIS A 220 0.88 26.65 -6.04
N ASN A 221 1.67 26.47 -7.10
CA ASN A 221 2.76 27.37 -7.44
C ASN A 221 2.29 28.56 -8.29
N ASN A 222 1.52 29.44 -7.69
CA ASN A 222 1.09 30.68 -8.31
C ASN A 222 1.20 31.86 -7.31
N GLU A 223 1.28 33.08 -7.84
CA GLU A 223 1.53 34.29 -7.02
C GLU A 223 0.38 34.58 -6.04
N LEU A 224 -0.86 34.24 -6.39
CA LEU A 224 -2.00 34.46 -5.50
C LEU A 224 -1.85 33.66 -4.21
N ILE A 225 -1.49 32.38 -4.29
CA ILE A 225 -1.29 31.50 -3.14
C ILE A 225 -0.06 31.93 -2.33
N LYS A 226 1.07 32.21 -3.01
CA LYS A 226 2.29 32.65 -2.35
C LYS A 226 2.05 33.93 -1.54
N ASN A 227 1.42 34.92 -2.17
CA ASN A 227 1.13 36.18 -1.51
C ASN A 227 0.14 36.02 -0.35
N ALA A 228 -0.88 35.17 -0.47
CA ALA A 228 -1.80 34.88 0.60
C ALA A 228 -1.11 34.25 1.81
N ILE A 229 -0.22 33.25 1.58
CA ILE A 229 0.54 32.61 2.65
C ILE A 229 1.43 33.63 3.37
N ILE A 230 2.17 34.46 2.64
CA ILE A 230 3.05 35.48 3.24
C ILE A 230 2.22 36.53 4.02
N LYS A 231 1.12 37.03 3.44
CA LYS A 231 0.21 37.97 4.12
C LYS A 231 -0.38 37.42 5.41
N SER A 232 -0.58 36.10 5.50
CA SER A 232 -1.06 35.45 6.72
C SER A 232 0.01 35.33 7.83
N GLY A 233 1.26 35.76 7.58
CA GLY A 233 2.38 35.64 8.49
C GLY A 233 3.01 34.23 8.51
N ASN A 234 2.81 33.45 7.46
CA ASN A 234 3.42 32.14 7.26
C ASN A 234 4.44 32.19 6.11
N ASP A 235 5.26 31.15 5.99
CA ASP A 235 6.17 30.97 4.87
C ASP A 235 5.79 29.71 4.08
N TYR A 236 6.28 29.57 2.86
CA TYR A 236 5.99 28.43 2.01
C TYR A 236 7.25 27.77 1.46
N LEU A 237 7.14 26.49 1.13
CA LEU A 237 8.18 25.73 0.45
C LEU A 237 7.54 24.68 -0.46
N PHE A 238 8.01 24.60 -1.71
CA PHE A 238 7.53 23.59 -2.64
C PHE A 238 8.39 22.33 -2.58
N CYS A 239 7.72 21.16 -2.60
CA CYS A 239 8.37 19.88 -2.70
C CYS A 239 9.16 19.76 -4.00
N ILE A 240 10.22 18.98 -3.97
CA ILE A 240 11.05 18.75 -5.15
C ILE A 240 10.34 17.78 -6.10
N PRO A 241 10.22 18.13 -7.39
CA PRO A 241 9.57 17.25 -8.36
C PRO A 241 10.15 15.83 -8.35
N TYR A 242 9.27 14.84 -8.44
CA TYR A 242 9.64 13.41 -8.42
C TYR A 242 10.43 12.95 -7.18
N THR A 243 10.29 13.64 -6.06
CA THR A 243 10.96 13.30 -4.80
C THR A 243 9.95 13.25 -3.63
N PRO A 244 9.06 12.22 -3.62
CA PRO A 244 7.97 12.14 -2.64
C PRO A 244 8.44 12.06 -1.18
N LYS A 245 9.73 11.80 -0.93
CA LYS A 245 10.31 11.80 0.41
C LYS A 245 10.40 13.19 1.04
N THR A 246 10.28 14.25 0.26
CA THR A 246 10.27 15.64 0.75
C THR A 246 8.91 16.06 1.28
N ASP A 247 7.90 15.21 1.15
CA ASP A 247 6.55 15.47 1.63
C ASP A 247 6.11 14.40 2.65
N ALA A 248 5.92 14.83 3.90
CA ALA A 248 5.48 13.94 4.97
C ALA A 248 4.03 13.45 4.78
N ILE A 249 3.21 14.16 4.01
CA ILE A 249 1.80 13.83 3.79
C ILE A 249 1.62 12.59 2.91
N GLU A 250 2.60 12.23 2.11
CA GLU A 250 2.54 11.04 1.26
C GLU A 250 2.44 9.74 2.09
N GLU A 251 3.17 9.65 3.19
CA GLU A 251 3.07 8.51 4.10
C GLU A 251 1.71 8.49 4.83
N TYR A 252 1.22 9.65 5.21
CA TYR A 252 -0.12 9.79 5.76
C TYR A 252 -1.19 9.30 4.76
N PHE A 253 -1.14 9.73 3.51
CA PHE A 253 -2.05 9.25 2.48
C PHE A 253 -1.97 7.75 2.24
N ASN A 254 -0.79 7.16 2.29
CA ASN A 254 -0.61 5.72 2.20
C ASN A 254 -1.36 4.99 3.33
N GLN A 255 -1.30 5.52 4.55
CA GLN A 255 -2.00 4.95 5.69
C GLN A 255 -3.52 5.13 5.59
N VAL A 256 -4.00 6.34 5.30
CA VAL A 256 -5.44 6.63 5.09
C VAL A 256 -6.01 5.75 3.97
N LYS A 257 -5.34 5.67 2.83
CA LYS A 257 -5.75 4.78 1.73
C LYS A 257 -5.77 3.30 2.12
N THR A 258 -4.91 2.88 3.03
CA THR A 258 -4.92 1.52 3.55
C THR A 258 -6.16 1.25 4.39
N TYR A 259 -6.61 2.21 5.20
CA TYR A 259 -7.86 2.11 5.94
C TYR A 259 -9.08 2.13 5.02
N LEU A 260 -9.09 3.03 4.03
CA LEU A 260 -10.18 3.11 3.05
C LEU A 260 -10.34 1.82 2.23
N LYS A 261 -9.23 1.15 1.87
CA LYS A 261 -9.26 -0.14 1.16
C LYS A 261 -9.90 -1.29 1.95
N LYS A 262 -10.01 -1.17 3.26
CA LYS A 262 -10.68 -2.18 4.10
C LYS A 262 -12.19 -2.08 4.04
N ASN A 263 -12.73 -0.89 3.82
CA ASN A 263 -14.17 -0.66 3.72
C ASN A 263 -14.56 -0.55 2.23
N ARG A 264 -15.21 -1.60 1.71
CA ARG A 264 -15.37 -1.83 0.26
C ARG A 264 -16.76 -1.49 -0.28
N ASN A 265 -17.74 -1.33 0.60
CA ASN A 265 -19.13 -1.12 0.22
C ASN A 265 -19.47 0.37 0.30
N VAL A 266 -19.04 1.12 -0.71
CA VAL A 266 -19.33 2.56 -0.82
C VAL A 266 -20.10 2.78 -2.11
N GLU A 267 -21.33 3.21 -1.96
CA GLU A 267 -22.30 3.33 -3.05
C GLU A 267 -22.65 4.77 -3.40
N ASN A 268 -22.39 5.71 -2.48
CA ASN A 268 -22.68 7.12 -2.65
C ASN A 268 -21.63 8.03 -1.97
N TYR A 269 -21.73 9.33 -2.25
CA TYR A 269 -20.79 10.34 -1.75
C TYR A 269 -20.79 10.43 -0.22
N GLN A 270 -21.94 10.40 0.44
CA GLN A 270 -22.04 10.48 1.90
C GLN A 270 -21.35 9.32 2.60
N GLN A 271 -21.48 8.11 2.06
CA GLN A 271 -20.77 6.94 2.59
C GLN A 271 -19.27 7.06 2.37
N LEU A 272 -18.83 7.63 1.24
CA LEU A 272 -17.40 7.88 0.98
C LEU A 272 -16.85 8.88 1.98
N GLU A 273 -17.55 10.00 2.19
CA GLU A 273 -17.16 11.04 3.14
C GLU A 273 -17.04 10.48 4.57
N ASN A 274 -18.04 9.73 5.02
CA ASN A 274 -18.01 9.06 6.32
C ASN A 274 -16.86 8.08 6.46
N ASN A 275 -16.52 7.35 5.39
CA ASN A 275 -15.38 6.46 5.38
C ASN A 275 -14.04 7.20 5.43
N VAL A 276 -13.94 8.33 4.73
CA VAL A 276 -12.76 9.21 4.78
C VAL A 276 -12.59 9.74 6.20
N ASN A 277 -13.66 10.22 6.83
CA ASN A 277 -13.63 10.70 8.22
C ASN A 277 -13.11 9.62 9.18
N LYS A 278 -13.71 8.43 9.14
CA LYS A 278 -13.30 7.29 9.96
C LYS A 278 -11.85 6.84 9.68
N ALA A 279 -11.38 6.96 8.44
CA ALA A 279 -10.01 6.60 8.09
C ALA A 279 -9.00 7.60 8.65
N ILE A 280 -9.33 8.90 8.61
CA ILE A 280 -8.50 9.97 9.18
C ILE A 280 -8.42 9.85 10.71
N GLU A 281 -9.55 9.60 11.39
CA GLU A 281 -9.62 9.42 12.84
C GLU A 281 -8.83 8.20 13.35
N LYS A 282 -8.66 7.18 12.51
CA LYS A 282 -7.84 6.00 12.85
C LYS A 282 -6.33 6.25 12.82
N VAL A 283 -5.89 7.37 12.31
CA VAL A 283 -4.45 7.71 12.31
C VAL A 283 -4.07 8.20 13.71
N LYS A 284 -3.19 7.46 14.37
CA LYS A 284 -2.75 7.76 15.72
C LYS A 284 -1.83 8.99 15.76
N PRO A 285 -1.81 9.78 16.84
CA PRO A 285 -0.92 10.93 17.01
C PRO A 285 0.56 10.62 16.77
N GLU A 286 1.03 9.46 17.25
CA GLU A 286 2.43 9.04 17.10
C GLU A 286 2.84 8.88 15.63
N ASN A 287 1.88 8.54 14.76
CA ASN A 287 2.17 8.37 13.34
C ASN A 287 2.49 9.70 12.66
N TYR A 288 1.80 10.78 13.02
CA TYR A 288 2.11 12.11 12.47
C TYR A 288 3.55 12.51 12.79
N LYS A 289 3.98 12.34 14.03
CA LYS A 289 5.37 12.57 14.43
C LYS A 289 6.35 11.76 13.58
N ASN A 290 6.06 10.47 13.38
CA ASN A 290 6.91 9.57 12.60
C ASN A 290 7.02 10.01 11.12
N TYR A 291 5.92 10.48 10.50
CA TYR A 291 5.96 10.99 9.11
C TYR A 291 6.90 12.19 8.98
N PHE A 292 6.78 13.15 9.90
CA PHE A 292 7.60 14.35 9.90
C PHE A 292 9.07 14.06 10.24
N GLU A 293 9.32 13.20 11.21
CA GLU A 293 10.67 12.75 11.53
C GLU A 293 11.32 12.02 10.36
N HIS A 294 10.57 11.15 9.68
CA HIS A 294 11.07 10.43 8.51
C HIS A 294 11.37 11.35 7.32
N ALA A 295 10.56 12.38 7.10
CA ALA A 295 10.74 13.31 5.99
C ALA A 295 11.81 14.38 6.27
N TYR A 296 11.89 14.90 7.51
CA TYR A 296 12.64 16.12 7.80
C TYR A 296 13.76 15.95 8.83
N ASN A 297 13.78 14.87 9.62
CA ASN A 297 14.84 14.61 10.58
C ASN A 297 15.95 13.76 9.94
N LEU A 298 16.65 14.31 8.97
CA LEU A 298 17.79 13.64 8.34
C LEU A 298 18.96 13.60 9.32
N LYS A 299 19.34 12.40 9.75
CA LYS A 299 20.64 12.18 10.39
C LYS A 299 21.73 12.54 9.38
N GLU A 300 22.69 13.35 9.79
CA GLU A 300 23.83 13.71 8.95
C GLU A 300 24.50 12.46 8.38
N GLY A 301 24.85 12.50 7.10
CA GLY A 301 25.49 11.40 6.38
C GLY A 301 24.55 10.35 5.78
N ILE A 302 23.23 10.41 5.95
CA ILE A 302 22.31 9.54 5.21
C ILE A 302 22.17 10.04 3.78
N LYS A 303 22.99 9.50 2.88
CA LYS A 303 22.76 9.65 1.44
C LYS A 303 21.37 9.07 1.13
N LEU A 304 20.51 9.89 0.50
CA LEU A 304 19.17 9.47 0.02
C LEU A 304 19.28 8.51 -1.19
N HIS A 305 20.16 7.53 -1.09
CA HIS A 305 20.20 6.46 -2.05
C HIS A 305 19.01 5.53 -1.80
N ARG A 306 18.05 5.62 -2.70
CA ARG A 306 17.01 4.61 -2.81
C ARG A 306 17.71 3.27 -2.99
N LYS A 307 17.74 2.44 -1.94
CA LYS A 307 18.15 1.04 -2.10
C LYS A 307 17.31 0.48 -3.24
N LEU A 308 17.97 -0.04 -4.27
CA LEU A 308 17.32 -0.70 -5.39
C LEU A 308 16.25 -1.65 -4.82
N SER A 309 15.04 -1.56 -5.34
CA SER A 309 13.90 -2.33 -4.88
C SER A 309 14.31 -3.78 -4.62
N THR A 310 14.11 -4.27 -3.40
CA THR A 310 14.34 -5.67 -3.01
C THR A 310 13.47 -6.66 -3.80
N ARG A 311 12.57 -6.17 -4.66
CA ARG A 311 11.72 -6.98 -5.55
C ARG A 311 12.45 -7.57 -6.75
N ARG A 312 13.66 -7.14 -7.09
CA ARG A 312 14.52 -7.88 -8.00
C ARG A 312 15.12 -9.05 -7.22
N ARG A 313 14.40 -10.16 -7.16
CA ARG A 313 15.02 -11.45 -6.86
C ARG A 313 16.16 -11.62 -7.84
N LYS A 314 17.41 -11.71 -7.35
CA LYS A 314 18.49 -12.21 -8.16
C LYS A 314 18.00 -13.56 -8.70
N LEU A 315 17.97 -13.72 -10.02
CA LEU A 315 17.82 -15.04 -10.62
C LEU A 315 18.89 -15.91 -9.98
N LYS A 316 18.47 -16.91 -9.22
CA LYS A 316 19.39 -17.95 -8.80
C LYS A 316 19.83 -18.64 -10.08
N ASN A 317 21.09 -18.46 -10.45
CA ASN A 317 21.68 -19.27 -11.47
C ASN A 317 21.62 -20.70 -10.96
N TYR A 318 20.67 -21.46 -11.46
CA TYR A 318 20.72 -22.90 -11.34
C TYR A 318 21.84 -23.35 -12.27
N LYS A 319 22.98 -23.74 -11.68
CA LYS A 319 23.95 -24.62 -12.33
C LYS A 319 23.44 -26.04 -12.28
#